data_c3b06868e9a91a1ed999f29a4f811988
#
_entry.id   c3b06868e9a91a1ed999f29a4f811988
#
_cell.length_a   1.000
_cell.length_b   1.000
_cell.length_c   1.000
_cell.angle_alpha   90.00
_cell.angle_beta   90.00
_cell.angle_gamma   90.00
#
_symmetry.space_group_name_H-M   'P 1'
#
loop_
_entity.id
_entity.type
_entity.pdbx_description
1 polymer ?
#
loop_
_entity_poly.entity_id
_entity_poly.type
_entity_poly.pdbx_seq_one_letter_code
_entity_poly.pdbx_strand_id
1 'polypeptide(L)'
;MQAPISFWVKLSIFRPCELISTIERGTLEVIVNEKPKRELRTGDGFGELALLYNAPRSASVRTLENCELWGIDRNTFRRAVEEMITKEYEENRKFIEAVRFFSKKSVLVFDFLNYSLDAMSSEQKDSIASVLITLKFAKGQNIVNEGDPGSSFYIIKEGSVVVLKGNKEIRKMVKGDSFGEQALFYNTVRGATVKALDNNV
;
A
#
# COMPACT_ATOMS: atom_id res chain seq x y z
N MET A 1 -17.72 -14.54 -13.34
CA MET A 1 -17.68 -13.33 -14.17
C MET A 1 -19.02 -12.62 -13.99
N GLN A 2 -19.08 -11.60 -13.12
CA GLN A 2 -20.26 -10.75 -13.01
C GLN A 2 -20.15 -9.69 -14.11
N ALA A 3 -21.22 -9.54 -14.87
CA ALA A 3 -21.31 -8.55 -15.94
C ALA A 3 -21.17 -7.13 -15.38
N PRO A 4 -20.51 -6.20 -16.09
CA PRO A 4 -20.41 -4.82 -15.68
C PRO A 4 -21.81 -4.19 -15.63
N ILE A 5 -22.09 -3.52 -14.52
CA ILE A 5 -23.33 -2.75 -14.35
C ILE A 5 -23.12 -1.42 -15.08
N SER A 6 -23.58 -1.33 -16.32
CA SER A 6 -23.62 -0.06 -17.06
C SER A 6 -24.78 0.78 -16.54
N PHE A 7 -24.49 1.86 -15.81
CA PHE A 7 -25.46 2.84 -15.41
C PHE A 7 -25.46 4.00 -16.40
N TRP A 8 -26.51 4.11 -17.21
CA TRP A 8 -26.85 5.34 -17.93
C TRP A 8 -27.34 6.36 -16.90
N VAL A 9 -26.46 7.24 -16.43
CA VAL A 9 -26.87 8.33 -15.55
C VAL A 9 -27.51 9.46 -16.39
N LYS A 10 -28.79 9.35 -16.62
CA LYS A 10 -29.61 10.52 -16.92
C LYS A 10 -29.73 11.28 -15.61
N LEU A 11 -29.04 12.40 -15.46
CA LEU A 11 -28.88 13.24 -14.25
C LEU A 11 -30.18 13.74 -13.57
N SER A 12 -31.34 13.19 -13.87
CA SER A 12 -32.62 13.68 -13.36
C SER A 12 -33.27 12.86 -12.24
N ILE A 13 -32.80 11.69 -11.84
CA ILE A 13 -33.55 10.80 -10.95
C ILE A 13 -32.74 10.15 -9.80
N PHE A 14 -31.40 10.24 -9.74
CA PHE A 14 -30.64 9.68 -8.65
C PHE A 14 -30.24 10.76 -7.62
N ARG A 15 -30.41 10.47 -6.33
CA ARG A 15 -29.83 11.25 -5.23
C ARG A 15 -28.30 11.01 -5.26
N PRO A 16 -27.50 11.94 -5.78
CA PRO A 16 -26.06 11.70 -6.01
C PRO A 16 -25.22 11.80 -4.74
N CYS A 17 -25.84 11.80 -3.56
CA CYS A 17 -25.14 12.05 -2.31
C CYS A 17 -24.38 10.86 -1.75
N GLU A 18 -24.48 9.68 -2.37
CA GLU A 18 -23.99 8.42 -1.78
C GLU A 18 -23.09 7.61 -2.70
N LEU A 19 -22.66 8.14 -3.84
CA LEU A 19 -21.82 7.41 -4.79
C LEU A 19 -20.43 8.04 -4.94
N ILE A 20 -19.39 7.19 -4.97
CA ILE A 20 -18.11 7.48 -5.65
C ILE A 20 -18.30 7.09 -7.10
N SER A 21 -17.82 7.92 -7.99
CA SER A 21 -17.91 7.65 -9.44
C SER A 21 -16.55 7.73 -10.09
N THR A 22 -16.29 6.84 -11.05
CA THR A 22 -15.13 6.85 -11.95
C THR A 22 -15.61 6.93 -13.38
N ILE A 23 -14.94 7.74 -14.18
CA ILE A 23 -15.31 7.97 -15.58
C ILE A 23 -14.74 6.85 -16.44
N GLU A 24 -15.63 6.04 -17.03
CA GLU A 24 -15.25 5.04 -18.03
C GLU A 24 -15.05 5.71 -19.41
N ARG A 25 -15.95 6.65 -19.76
CA ARG A 25 -15.92 7.34 -21.04
C ARG A 25 -16.54 8.71 -20.92
N GLY A 26 -15.95 9.69 -21.61
CA GLY A 26 -16.49 11.06 -21.72
C GLY A 26 -15.73 12.07 -20.88
N THR A 27 -16.22 13.30 -20.91
CA THR A 27 -15.63 14.46 -20.25
C THR A 27 -16.66 15.17 -19.38
N LEU A 28 -16.27 15.49 -18.14
CA LEU A 28 -17.11 16.22 -17.19
C LEU A 28 -16.36 17.46 -16.71
N GLU A 29 -17.10 18.45 -16.21
CA GLU A 29 -16.51 19.61 -15.54
C GLU A 29 -16.94 19.66 -14.06
N VAL A 30 -16.01 20.10 -13.24
CA VAL A 30 -16.23 20.38 -11.81
C VAL A 30 -16.54 21.86 -11.65
N ILE A 31 -17.67 22.18 -11.02
CA ILE A 31 -18.17 23.52 -10.79
C ILE A 31 -18.19 23.80 -9.29
N VAL A 32 -17.53 24.87 -8.87
CA VAL A 32 -17.53 25.37 -7.50
C VAL A 32 -17.97 26.82 -7.51
N ASN A 33 -18.98 27.17 -6.70
CA ASN A 33 -19.54 28.53 -6.65
C ASN A 33 -19.90 29.06 -8.04
N GLU A 34 -20.62 28.23 -8.81
CA GLU A 34 -21.07 28.53 -10.17
C GLU A 34 -19.95 28.75 -11.21
N LYS A 35 -18.72 28.52 -10.86
CA LYS A 35 -17.56 28.69 -11.75
C LYS A 35 -16.92 27.33 -12.09
N PRO A 36 -16.66 27.02 -13.36
CA PRO A 36 -15.89 25.85 -13.73
C PRO A 36 -14.48 25.93 -13.18
N LYS A 37 -13.98 24.84 -12.60
CA LYS A 37 -12.66 24.77 -11.95
C LYS A 37 -11.70 23.84 -12.66
N ARG A 38 -12.17 22.68 -13.07
CA ARG A 38 -11.37 21.70 -13.80
C ARG A 38 -12.26 20.76 -14.61
N GLU A 39 -11.66 20.16 -15.62
CA GLU A 39 -12.24 19.03 -16.34
C GLU A 39 -11.81 17.71 -15.73
N LEU A 40 -12.69 16.72 -15.84
CA LEU A 40 -12.44 15.32 -15.49
C LEU A 40 -12.59 14.49 -16.77
N ARG A 41 -11.72 13.49 -16.94
CA ARG A 41 -11.66 12.65 -18.12
C ARG A 41 -11.67 11.17 -17.74
N THR A 42 -11.71 10.31 -18.73
CA THR A 42 -11.63 8.84 -18.54
C THR A 42 -10.50 8.46 -17.58
N GLY A 43 -10.85 7.67 -16.57
CA GLY A 43 -9.97 7.26 -15.49
C GLY A 43 -10.01 8.14 -14.24
N ASP A 44 -10.54 9.37 -14.33
CA ASP A 44 -10.70 10.23 -13.16
C ASP A 44 -11.89 9.78 -12.29
N GLY A 45 -11.73 9.93 -10.98
CA GLY A 45 -12.77 9.69 -9.98
C GLY A 45 -13.25 10.99 -9.34
N PHE A 46 -14.48 10.96 -8.82
CA PHE A 46 -15.03 12.06 -8.05
C PHE A 46 -16.05 11.59 -7.01
N GLY A 47 -16.27 12.42 -5.99
CA GLY A 47 -17.25 12.18 -4.96
C GLY A 47 -16.74 11.43 -3.72
N GLU A 48 -15.47 11.05 -3.69
CA GLU A 48 -14.81 10.31 -2.61
C GLU A 48 -14.83 11.06 -1.27
N LEU A 49 -14.69 12.38 -1.28
CA LEU A 49 -14.63 13.19 -0.05
C LEU A 49 -15.92 13.10 0.77
N ALA A 50 -17.06 13.11 0.12
CA ALA A 50 -18.33 12.99 0.81
C ALA A 50 -18.54 11.63 1.47
N LEU A 51 -17.91 10.58 0.93
CA LEU A 51 -17.97 9.23 1.51
C LEU A 51 -17.01 9.05 2.67
N LEU A 52 -15.78 9.53 2.53
CA LEU A 52 -14.74 9.38 3.54
C LEU A 52 -15.05 10.23 4.79
N TYR A 53 -15.50 11.46 4.59
CA TYR A 53 -15.66 12.44 5.68
C TYR A 53 -17.11 12.71 6.11
N ASN A 54 -18.09 12.01 5.53
CA ASN A 54 -19.51 12.27 5.76
C ASN A 54 -19.90 13.74 5.58
N ALA A 55 -19.25 14.41 4.65
CA ALA A 55 -19.40 15.83 4.37
C ALA A 55 -20.39 16.09 3.21
N PRO A 56 -21.03 17.25 3.16
CA PRO A 56 -21.77 17.68 1.98
C PRO A 56 -20.89 17.73 0.74
N ARG A 57 -21.51 17.65 -0.44
CA ARG A 57 -20.77 17.80 -1.70
C ARG A 57 -20.16 19.20 -1.79
N SER A 58 -18.87 19.25 -2.05
CA SER A 58 -18.08 20.48 -2.16
C SER A 58 -18.16 21.14 -3.55
N ALA A 59 -18.66 20.41 -4.55
CA ALA A 59 -18.76 20.85 -5.93
C ALA A 59 -19.91 20.16 -6.66
N SER A 60 -20.37 20.77 -7.72
CA SER A 60 -21.23 20.14 -8.74
C SER A 60 -20.37 19.57 -9.86
N VAL A 61 -20.78 18.43 -10.40
CA VAL A 61 -20.11 17.83 -11.56
C VAL A 61 -21.12 17.75 -12.69
N ARG A 62 -20.76 18.28 -13.85
CA ARG A 62 -21.62 18.36 -15.04
C ARG A 62 -20.93 17.66 -16.21
N THR A 63 -21.68 16.83 -16.93
CA THR A 63 -21.21 16.21 -18.17
C THR A 63 -21.14 17.25 -19.29
N LEU A 64 -20.08 17.24 -20.08
CA LEU A 64 -19.90 18.06 -21.26
C LEU A 64 -20.33 17.33 -22.53
N GLU A 65 -20.42 16.00 -22.47
CA GLU A 65 -20.81 15.10 -23.54
C GLU A 65 -21.53 13.87 -23.00
N ASN A 66 -21.85 12.90 -23.83
CA ASN A 66 -22.37 11.62 -23.37
C ASN A 66 -21.28 10.87 -22.60
N CYS A 67 -21.53 10.57 -21.33
CA CYS A 67 -20.56 9.94 -20.42
C CYS A 67 -21.07 8.61 -19.91
N GLU A 68 -20.14 7.69 -19.72
CA GLU A 68 -20.34 6.41 -19.03
C GLU A 68 -19.56 6.44 -17.72
N LEU A 69 -20.23 6.11 -16.61
CA LEU A 69 -19.66 6.20 -15.27
C LEU A 69 -19.85 4.88 -14.52
N TRP A 70 -18.83 4.47 -13.80
CA TRP A 70 -18.94 3.47 -12.75
C TRP A 70 -19.27 4.15 -11.44
N GLY A 71 -20.23 3.64 -10.70
CA GLY A 71 -20.61 4.16 -9.39
C GLY A 71 -20.65 3.07 -8.35
N ILE A 72 -20.16 3.39 -7.14
CA ILE A 72 -20.25 2.52 -5.97
C ILE A 72 -20.84 3.30 -4.81
N ASP A 73 -21.78 2.71 -4.09
CA ASP A 73 -22.36 3.33 -2.90
C ASP A 73 -21.42 3.21 -1.67
N ARG A 74 -21.67 4.07 -0.68
CA ARG A 74 -20.87 4.16 0.55
C ARG A 74 -20.73 2.83 1.28
N ASN A 75 -21.82 2.11 1.45
CA ASN A 75 -21.83 0.90 2.27
C ASN A 75 -21.05 -0.22 1.57
N THR A 76 -21.26 -0.35 0.26
CA THR A 76 -20.52 -1.31 -0.57
C THR A 76 -19.03 -0.98 -0.61
N PHE A 77 -18.67 0.31 -0.78
CA PHE A 77 -17.28 0.75 -0.75
C PHE A 77 -16.62 0.47 0.61
N ARG A 78 -17.27 0.86 1.72
CA ARG A 78 -16.73 0.61 3.07
C ARG A 78 -16.51 -0.87 3.32
N ARG A 79 -17.51 -1.70 3.00
CA ARG A 79 -17.39 -3.16 3.17
C ARG A 79 -16.24 -3.73 2.35
N ALA A 80 -16.09 -3.33 1.08
CA ALA A 80 -14.99 -3.79 0.23
C ALA A 80 -13.62 -3.36 0.79
N VAL A 81 -13.50 -2.13 1.30
CA VAL A 81 -12.26 -1.64 1.93
C VAL A 81 -11.98 -2.38 3.25
N GLU A 82 -13.00 -2.59 4.09
CA GLU A 82 -12.87 -3.34 5.35
C GLU A 82 -12.44 -4.79 5.09
N GLU A 83 -13.04 -5.46 4.11
CA GLU A 83 -12.66 -6.82 3.71
C GLU A 83 -11.19 -6.87 3.21
N MET A 84 -10.78 -5.87 2.43
CA MET A 84 -9.40 -5.79 1.92
C MET A 84 -8.40 -5.58 3.06
N ILE A 85 -8.67 -4.65 3.99
CA ILE A 85 -7.82 -4.37 5.15
C ILE A 85 -7.73 -5.59 6.06
N THR A 86 -8.86 -6.24 6.33
CA THR A 86 -8.91 -7.45 7.17
C THR A 86 -8.08 -8.58 6.56
N LYS A 87 -8.22 -8.79 5.25
CA LYS A 87 -7.45 -9.83 4.54
C LYS A 87 -5.95 -9.54 4.58
N GLU A 88 -5.54 -8.30 4.31
CA GLU A 88 -4.13 -7.90 4.37
C GLU A 88 -3.57 -8.07 5.79
N TYR A 89 -4.32 -7.67 6.81
CA TYR A 89 -3.95 -7.87 8.20
C TYR A 89 -3.77 -9.36 8.55
N GLU A 90 -4.72 -10.22 8.16
CA GLU A 90 -4.62 -11.66 8.42
C GLU A 90 -3.41 -12.30 7.70
N GLU A 91 -3.13 -11.91 6.46
CA GLU A 91 -1.95 -12.35 5.73
C GLU A 91 -0.66 -11.90 6.42
N ASN A 92 -0.58 -10.64 6.85
CA ASN A 92 0.54 -10.09 7.59
C ASN A 92 0.73 -10.80 8.93
N ARG A 93 -0.35 -11.08 9.64
CA ARG A 93 -0.32 -11.77 10.93
C ARG A 93 0.21 -13.21 10.80
N LYS A 94 -0.29 -13.96 9.82
CA LYS A 94 0.23 -15.31 9.50
C LYS A 94 1.71 -15.26 9.09
N PHE A 95 2.08 -14.25 8.33
CA PHE A 95 3.47 -14.07 7.91
C PHE A 95 4.38 -13.82 9.10
N ILE A 96 4.01 -12.93 10.04
CA ILE A 96 4.78 -12.67 11.26
C ILE A 96 4.94 -13.92 12.11
N GLU A 97 3.91 -14.75 12.22
CA GLU A 97 3.99 -16.02 12.96
C GLU A 97 4.94 -17.04 12.31
N ALA A 98 4.99 -17.04 10.97
CA ALA A 98 5.84 -17.98 10.23
C ALA A 98 7.30 -17.53 10.14
N VAL A 99 7.59 -16.25 10.30
CA VAL A 99 8.94 -15.69 10.19
C VAL A 99 9.65 -15.85 11.53
N ARG A 100 10.71 -16.63 11.53
CA ARG A 100 11.67 -16.63 12.63
C ARG A 100 12.58 -15.42 12.45
N PHE A 101 12.21 -14.32 13.07
CA PHE A 101 13.08 -13.14 13.12
C PHE A 101 14.39 -13.53 13.83
N PHE A 102 15.50 -13.11 13.22
CA PHE A 102 16.83 -13.33 13.78
C PHE A 102 17.28 -14.80 13.83
N SER A 103 17.45 -15.38 12.64
CA SER A 103 18.30 -16.56 12.52
C SER A 103 19.63 -16.29 13.22
N LYS A 104 20.10 -17.26 14.02
CA LYS A 104 21.31 -17.22 14.88
C LYS A 104 22.64 -16.80 14.21
N LYS A 105 22.63 -16.35 12.96
CA LYS A 105 23.81 -15.98 12.17
C LYS A 105 24.17 -14.50 12.16
N SER A 106 23.38 -13.61 12.76
CA SER A 106 23.72 -12.19 12.87
C SER A 106 24.28 -11.88 14.26
N VAL A 107 25.51 -12.30 14.50
CA VAL A 107 26.16 -12.38 15.82
C VAL A 107 26.58 -11.01 16.41
N LEU A 108 26.44 -9.89 15.69
CA LEU A 108 27.03 -8.61 16.12
C LEU A 108 26.06 -7.57 16.71
N VAL A 109 24.76 -7.84 16.74
CA VAL A 109 23.75 -6.90 17.32
C VAL A 109 23.02 -7.53 18.50
N PHE A 110 23.43 -8.71 18.93
CA PHE A 110 22.65 -9.66 19.72
C PHE A 110 22.69 -9.51 21.23
N ASP A 111 23.58 -8.73 21.80
CA ASP A 111 23.69 -8.64 23.28
C ASP A 111 22.58 -7.73 23.89
N PHE A 112 21.85 -6.97 23.10
CA PHE A 112 20.80 -6.07 23.60
C PHE A 112 19.37 -6.45 23.23
N LEU A 113 19.18 -7.29 22.24
CA LEU A 113 17.84 -7.67 21.70
C LEU A 113 17.64 -9.19 21.71
N ASN A 114 17.67 -9.81 22.87
CA ASN A 114 17.14 -11.18 23.09
C ASN A 114 15.62 -11.28 22.89
N TYR A 115 15.03 -10.39 22.08
CA TYR A 115 13.64 -10.43 21.70
C TYR A 115 13.51 -11.03 20.31
N SER A 116 13.46 -12.38 20.27
CA SER A 116 12.88 -13.05 19.10
C SER A 116 11.40 -12.68 19.02
N LEU A 117 10.80 -12.66 17.84
CA LEU A 117 9.33 -12.55 17.72
C LEU A 117 8.61 -13.66 18.49
N ASP A 118 9.29 -14.78 18.74
CA ASP A 118 8.77 -15.86 19.59
C ASP A 118 8.53 -15.38 21.04
N ALA A 119 9.24 -14.35 21.50
CA ALA A 119 9.07 -13.75 22.82
C ALA A 119 8.06 -12.59 22.85
N MET A 120 7.57 -12.14 21.69
CA MET A 120 6.58 -11.07 21.62
C MET A 120 5.18 -11.58 22.01
N SER A 121 4.44 -10.75 22.74
CA SER A 121 3.02 -11.02 23.02
C SER A 121 2.18 -11.00 21.77
N SER A 122 0.98 -11.56 21.83
CA SER A 122 0.02 -11.52 20.71
C SER A 122 -0.29 -10.08 20.31
N GLU A 123 -0.50 -9.18 21.26
CA GLU A 123 -0.79 -7.76 21.01
C GLU A 123 0.37 -7.04 20.32
N GLN A 124 1.62 -7.38 20.66
CA GLN A 124 2.78 -6.81 19.97
C GLN A 124 2.87 -7.29 18.51
N LYS A 125 2.59 -8.57 18.27
CA LYS A 125 2.53 -9.13 16.91
C LYS A 125 1.39 -8.51 16.10
N ASP A 126 0.23 -8.30 16.72
CA ASP A 126 -0.94 -7.66 16.11
C ASP A 126 -0.62 -6.20 15.74
N SER A 127 0.07 -5.48 16.61
CA SER A 127 0.50 -4.10 16.35
C SER A 127 1.47 -4.02 15.15
N ILE A 128 2.41 -4.96 15.03
CA ILE A 128 3.31 -5.02 13.88
C ILE A 128 2.52 -5.39 12.61
N ALA A 129 1.64 -6.41 12.67
CA ALA A 129 0.85 -6.85 11.51
C ALA A 129 0.00 -5.72 10.91
N SER A 130 -0.53 -4.84 11.76
CA SER A 130 -1.40 -3.73 11.35
C SER A 130 -0.66 -2.61 10.61
N VAL A 131 0.66 -2.50 10.76
CA VAL A 131 1.49 -1.44 10.14
C VAL A 131 2.42 -1.95 9.04
N LEU A 132 2.46 -3.25 8.80
CA LEU A 132 3.24 -3.82 7.70
C LEU A 132 2.64 -3.44 6.36
N ILE A 133 3.50 -2.96 5.47
CA ILE A 133 3.15 -2.63 4.08
C ILE A 133 3.89 -3.58 3.15
N THR A 134 3.17 -4.23 2.24
CA THR A 134 3.78 -5.06 1.22
C THR A 134 4.30 -4.18 0.08
N LEU A 135 5.61 -4.22 -0.17
CA LEU A 135 6.27 -3.56 -1.29
C LEU A 135 6.72 -4.62 -2.30
N LYS A 136 6.76 -4.27 -3.58
CA LYS A 136 7.20 -5.18 -4.65
C LYS A 136 8.33 -4.52 -5.44
N PHE A 137 9.39 -5.27 -5.66
CA PHE A 137 10.56 -4.82 -6.39
C PHE A 137 10.82 -5.74 -7.59
N ALA A 138 11.15 -5.13 -8.73
CA ALA A 138 11.53 -5.86 -9.93
C ALA A 138 12.98 -6.38 -9.80
N LYS A 139 13.28 -7.44 -10.52
CA LYS A 139 14.63 -7.99 -10.60
C LYS A 139 15.64 -6.91 -10.98
N GLY A 140 16.72 -6.82 -10.20
CA GLY A 140 17.80 -5.86 -10.41
C GLY A 140 17.54 -4.47 -9.79
N GLN A 141 16.35 -4.22 -9.22
CA GLN A 141 16.03 -2.97 -8.54
C GLN A 141 16.71 -2.92 -7.16
N ASN A 142 17.26 -1.77 -6.82
CA ASN A 142 17.76 -1.52 -5.47
C ASN A 142 16.58 -1.25 -4.54
N ILE A 143 16.54 -1.96 -3.42
CA ILE A 143 15.56 -1.76 -2.34
C ILE A 143 16.04 -0.65 -1.41
N VAL A 144 17.34 -0.68 -1.08
CA VAL A 144 18.04 0.36 -0.33
C VAL A 144 19.42 0.55 -0.94
N ASN A 145 19.97 1.77 -0.87
CA ASN A 145 21.32 2.06 -1.30
C ASN A 145 22.24 2.32 -0.11
N GLU A 146 23.49 1.89 -0.20
CA GLU A 146 24.53 2.22 0.77
C GLU A 146 24.66 3.74 0.90
N GLY A 147 24.71 4.23 2.14
CA GLY A 147 24.82 5.66 2.44
C GLY A 147 23.49 6.41 2.55
N ASP A 148 22.37 5.85 2.10
CA ASP A 148 21.06 6.49 2.26
C ASP A 148 20.65 6.56 3.75
N PRO A 149 19.88 7.56 4.18
CA PRO A 149 19.26 7.55 5.51
C PRO A 149 18.28 6.39 5.62
N GLY A 150 18.25 5.71 6.77
CA GLY A 150 17.43 4.52 6.97
C GLY A 150 16.38 4.67 8.05
N SER A 151 15.12 4.78 7.66
CA SER A 151 13.97 4.84 8.57
C SER A 151 13.08 3.61 8.50
N SER A 152 13.44 2.61 7.71
CA SER A 152 12.61 1.43 7.44
C SER A 152 13.38 0.15 7.69
N PHE A 153 12.64 -0.88 8.07
CA PHE A 153 13.11 -2.25 8.27
C PHE A 153 12.34 -3.13 7.28
N TYR A 154 12.99 -4.12 6.74
CA TYR A 154 12.44 -4.97 5.69
C TYR A 154 12.51 -6.44 6.06
N ILE A 155 11.49 -7.20 5.67
CA ILE A 155 11.43 -8.65 5.78
C ILE A 155 11.08 -9.19 4.40
N ILE A 156 11.84 -10.17 3.93
CA ILE A 156 11.61 -10.77 2.62
C ILE A 156 10.40 -11.71 2.69
N LYS A 157 9.29 -11.30 2.07
CA LYS A 157 8.06 -12.10 1.98
C LYS A 157 8.18 -13.18 0.92
N GLU A 158 8.82 -12.87 -0.21
CA GLU A 158 9.05 -13.79 -1.32
C GLU A 158 10.34 -13.41 -2.06
N GLY A 159 10.91 -14.36 -2.82
CA GLY A 159 12.09 -14.15 -3.62
C GLY A 159 13.39 -14.10 -2.84
N SER A 160 14.40 -13.52 -3.45
CA SER A 160 15.75 -13.38 -2.90
C SER A 160 16.36 -12.02 -3.23
N VAL A 161 17.30 -11.60 -2.39
CA VAL A 161 18.05 -10.36 -2.56
C VAL A 161 19.54 -10.61 -2.40
N VAL A 162 20.36 -9.72 -2.94
CA VAL A 162 21.80 -9.67 -2.71
C VAL A 162 22.17 -8.41 -1.96
N VAL A 163 23.03 -8.57 -0.96
CA VAL A 163 23.61 -7.47 -0.18
C VAL A 163 24.99 -7.15 -0.77
N LEU A 164 25.18 -5.88 -1.15
CA LEU A 164 26.41 -5.37 -1.76
C LEU A 164 27.01 -4.29 -0.86
N LYS A 165 28.31 -4.33 -0.65
CA LYS A 165 29.08 -3.24 -0.03
C LYS A 165 30.08 -2.72 -1.05
N GLY A 166 29.89 -1.46 -1.46
CA GLY A 166 30.45 -1.00 -2.73
C GLY A 166 29.90 -1.88 -3.86
N ASN A 167 30.77 -2.41 -4.72
CA ASN A 167 30.38 -3.33 -5.80
C ASN A 167 30.59 -4.81 -5.46
N LYS A 168 30.94 -5.13 -4.21
CA LYS A 168 31.25 -6.51 -3.77
C LYS A 168 30.03 -7.15 -3.14
N GLU A 169 29.67 -8.35 -3.61
CA GLU A 169 28.65 -9.18 -3.00
C GLU A 169 29.13 -9.67 -1.62
N ILE A 170 28.33 -9.40 -0.58
CA ILE A 170 28.61 -9.83 0.80
C ILE A 170 27.84 -11.09 1.12
N ARG A 171 26.53 -11.12 0.81
CA ARG A 171 25.68 -12.28 1.06
C ARG A 171 24.41 -12.22 0.23
N LYS A 172 23.77 -13.39 0.06
CA LYS A 172 22.39 -13.49 -0.43
C LYS A 172 21.46 -13.73 0.76
N MET A 173 20.25 -13.22 0.64
CA MET A 173 19.18 -13.37 1.60
C MET A 173 17.93 -13.85 0.87
N VAL A 174 17.10 -14.60 1.57
CA VAL A 174 15.92 -15.29 1.01
C VAL A 174 14.69 -15.02 1.87
N LYS A 175 13.55 -15.52 1.44
CA LYS A 175 12.29 -15.46 2.20
C LYS A 175 12.49 -15.77 3.67
N GLY A 176 11.96 -14.89 4.54
CA GLY A 176 12.07 -14.97 5.98
C GLY A 176 13.29 -14.23 6.57
N ASP A 177 14.27 -13.88 5.76
CA ASP A 177 15.38 -13.04 6.22
C ASP A 177 14.94 -11.57 6.32
N SER A 178 15.65 -10.80 7.15
CA SER A 178 15.37 -9.38 7.37
C SER A 178 16.62 -8.53 7.25
N PHE A 179 16.43 -7.24 6.91
CA PHE A 179 17.54 -6.28 6.80
C PHE A 179 17.08 -4.84 7.09
N GLY A 180 18.06 -3.98 7.39
CA GLY A 180 17.84 -2.56 7.61
C GLY A 180 17.61 -2.18 9.06
N GLU A 181 17.69 -3.13 9.99
CA GLU A 181 17.50 -2.93 11.43
C GLU A 181 18.50 -1.95 12.04
N GLN A 182 19.76 -1.99 11.60
CA GLN A 182 20.81 -1.12 12.15
C GLN A 182 20.51 0.37 11.96
N ALA A 183 20.09 0.74 10.75
CA ALA A 183 19.76 2.12 10.46
C ALA A 183 18.55 2.61 11.27
N LEU A 184 17.60 1.72 11.54
CA LEU A 184 16.42 2.03 12.35
C LEU A 184 16.76 2.26 13.83
N PHE A 185 17.53 1.35 14.42
CA PHE A 185 17.82 1.42 15.85
C PHE A 185 18.90 2.43 16.23
N TYR A 186 19.89 2.63 15.37
CA TYR A 186 21.04 3.49 15.67
C TYR A 186 21.00 4.83 14.94
N ASN A 187 19.92 5.11 14.22
CA ASN A 187 19.77 6.34 13.42
C ASN A 187 20.99 6.61 12.52
N THR A 188 21.51 5.54 11.91
CA THR A 188 22.66 5.58 11.02
C THR A 188 22.24 5.48 9.56
N VAL A 189 23.16 5.75 8.65
CA VAL A 189 22.94 5.50 7.23
C VAL A 189 22.96 4.01 6.90
N ARG A 190 22.42 3.62 5.74
CA ARG A 190 22.47 2.25 5.23
C ARG A 190 23.90 1.79 5.03
N GLY A 191 24.30 0.72 5.69
CA GLY A 191 25.66 0.17 5.63
C GLY A 191 25.98 -0.62 4.36
N ALA A 192 24.98 -0.90 3.51
CA ALA A 192 25.11 -1.67 2.28
C ALA A 192 23.93 -1.42 1.35
N THR A 193 24.11 -1.69 0.06
CA THR A 193 23.02 -1.73 -0.94
C THR A 193 22.39 -3.12 -0.93
N VAL A 194 21.05 -3.16 -0.95
CA VAL A 194 20.29 -4.42 -1.11
C VAL A 194 19.53 -4.37 -2.42
N LYS A 195 19.74 -5.37 -3.27
CA LYS A 195 19.19 -5.46 -4.62
C LYS A 195 18.35 -6.73 -4.80
N ALA A 196 17.20 -6.62 -5.43
CA ALA A 196 16.34 -7.75 -5.78
C ALA A 196 17.00 -8.65 -6.83
N LEU A 197 17.01 -9.96 -6.59
CA LEU A 197 17.52 -10.97 -7.53
C LEU A 197 16.41 -11.59 -8.37
N ASP A 198 15.18 -11.59 -7.86
CA ASP A 198 13.99 -12.13 -8.50
C ASP A 198 12.97 -11.03 -8.80
N ASN A 199 11.97 -11.33 -9.62
CA ASN A 199 10.81 -10.45 -9.79
C ASN A 199 9.85 -10.63 -8.62
N ASN A 200 9.21 -9.54 -8.19
CA ASN A 200 8.27 -9.52 -7.07
C ASN A 200 8.89 -9.90 -5.71
N VAL A 201 10.12 -9.47 -5.48
CA VAL A 201 10.71 -9.51 -4.13
C VAL A 201 10.00 -8.52 -3.25
#